data_9d1d7ebc7b7426c8f2a616e14c40a8e3
#
_entry.id   9d1d7ebc7b7426c8f2a616e14c40a8e3
#
_cell.length_a   1.000
_cell.length_b   1.000
_cell.length_c   1.000
_cell.angle_alpha   90.00
_cell.angle_beta   90.00
_cell.angle_gamma   90.00
#
_symmetry.space_group_name_H-M   'P 1'
#
loop_
_entity.id
_entity.type
_entity.pdbx_description
1 polymer ?
#
loop_
_entity_poly.entity_id
_entity_poly.type
_entity_poly.pdbx_seq_one_letter_code
_entity_poly.pdbx_strand_id
1 'polypeptide(L)'
;MSKIFSHESPEYVTTQKPNGAFLYSQEIVKYFIPNIKTTRNWVTIRKVPFCYDHSIVFIHNNLHPEFYDYLKNYKDLVLVCGVESTCKKVEHLGKTIYLPLSVKVSEIEKYKTKKTKDICYAGRKNKFAECNVTYSTPKVEDLEREEFLRELAKYRRVYAVGRTAIEAKILGCKILPYDPRFPDPDVWKIVNVDEAINLLQKKLDEIDK
;
A
#
# COMPACT_ATOMS: atom_id res chain seq x y z
N MET A 1 4.04 9.88 -24.64
CA MET A 1 2.95 9.47 -23.70
C MET A 1 3.46 8.37 -22.83
N SER A 2 3.51 8.57 -21.52
CA SER A 2 3.87 7.51 -20.55
C SER A 2 2.82 6.40 -20.59
N LYS A 3 3.28 5.15 -20.65
CA LYS A 3 2.37 4.00 -20.64
C LYS A 3 2.13 3.55 -19.20
N ILE A 4 0.90 3.13 -18.92
CA ILE A 4 0.49 2.63 -17.60
C ILE A 4 0.37 1.11 -17.72
N PHE A 5 1.05 0.41 -16.83
CA PHE A 5 0.99 -1.04 -16.76
C PHE A 5 0.61 -1.47 -15.35
N SER A 6 -0.53 -2.10 -15.22
CA SER A 6 -0.94 -2.80 -14.01
C SER A 6 -0.91 -4.30 -14.28
N HIS A 7 -0.38 -5.08 -13.36
CA HIS A 7 -0.34 -6.53 -13.51
C HIS A 7 -1.71 -7.20 -13.31
N GLU A 8 -2.73 -6.47 -12.92
CA GLU A 8 -4.08 -6.99 -12.78
C GLU A 8 -4.86 -6.69 -14.06
N SER A 9 -5.33 -7.74 -14.75
CA SER A 9 -6.22 -7.54 -15.91
C SER A 9 -7.48 -6.81 -15.47
N PRO A 10 -8.12 -6.02 -16.35
CA PRO A 10 -9.39 -5.38 -16.06
C PRO A 10 -10.48 -6.36 -15.59
N GLU A 11 -10.46 -7.59 -16.07
CA GLU A 11 -11.40 -8.66 -15.69
C GLU A 11 -11.15 -9.17 -14.27
N TYR A 12 -9.89 -9.28 -13.84
CA TYR A 12 -9.54 -9.63 -12.47
C TYR A 12 -9.96 -8.56 -11.47
N VAL A 13 -9.88 -7.31 -11.90
CA VAL A 13 -10.27 -6.12 -11.12
C VAL A 13 -11.78 -6.09 -10.82
N THR A 14 -12.61 -6.58 -11.74
CA THR A 14 -14.08 -6.54 -11.60
C THR A 14 -14.65 -7.69 -10.78
N THR A 15 -13.91 -8.78 -10.59
CA THR A 15 -14.44 -10.01 -9.96
C THR A 15 -13.99 -10.24 -8.53
N GLN A 16 -12.99 -9.50 -8.03
CA GLN A 16 -12.45 -9.67 -6.67
C GLN A 16 -12.72 -8.48 -5.77
N LYS A 17 -13.02 -8.76 -4.49
CA LYS A 17 -13.08 -7.73 -3.44
C LYS A 17 -11.76 -6.98 -3.37
N PRO A 18 -11.77 -5.65 -3.38
CA PRO A 18 -10.56 -4.86 -3.42
C PRO A 18 -9.71 -5.10 -2.16
N ASN A 19 -8.47 -5.49 -2.38
CA ASN A 19 -7.46 -5.58 -1.31
C ASN A 19 -6.60 -4.30 -1.26
N GLY A 20 -5.79 -4.15 -0.20
CA GLY A 20 -4.99 -2.94 0.02
C GLY A 20 -4.02 -2.61 -1.13
N ALA A 21 -3.44 -3.61 -1.80
CA ALA A 21 -2.55 -3.39 -2.93
C ALA A 21 -3.31 -2.89 -4.16
N PHE A 22 -4.49 -3.44 -4.42
CA PHE A 22 -5.37 -3.00 -5.50
C PHE A 22 -5.83 -1.55 -5.29
N LEU A 23 -6.30 -1.21 -4.08
CA LEU A 23 -6.69 0.16 -3.74
C LEU A 23 -5.53 1.14 -3.90
N TYR A 24 -4.31 0.73 -3.55
CA TYR A 24 -3.12 1.55 -3.74
C TYR A 24 -2.81 1.77 -5.24
N SER A 25 -2.92 0.73 -6.06
CA SER A 25 -2.77 0.86 -7.51
C SER A 25 -3.81 1.81 -8.13
N GLN A 26 -5.06 1.74 -7.67
CA GLN A 26 -6.10 2.68 -8.08
C GLN A 26 -5.77 4.13 -7.69
N GLU A 27 -5.21 4.34 -6.51
CA GLU A 27 -4.79 5.68 -6.07
C GLU A 27 -3.63 6.22 -6.90
N ILE A 28 -2.67 5.37 -7.29
CA ILE A 28 -1.59 5.76 -8.20
C ILE A 28 -2.20 6.27 -9.52
N VAL A 29 -3.12 5.53 -10.11
CA VAL A 29 -3.78 5.92 -11.35
C VAL A 29 -4.60 7.20 -11.17
N LYS A 30 -5.34 7.31 -10.07
CA LYS A 30 -6.26 8.44 -9.83
C LYS A 30 -5.56 9.73 -9.45
N TYR A 31 -4.50 9.64 -8.64
CA TYR A 31 -3.90 10.82 -8.01
C TYR A 31 -2.46 11.09 -8.44
N PHE A 32 -1.62 10.07 -8.61
CA PHE A 32 -0.20 10.29 -8.91
C PHE A 32 0.03 10.59 -10.38
N ILE A 33 -0.47 9.73 -11.26
CA ILE A 33 -0.22 9.86 -12.71
C ILE A 33 -0.66 11.22 -13.27
N PRO A 34 -1.84 11.77 -12.93
CA PRO A 34 -2.25 13.07 -13.45
C PRO A 34 -1.44 14.25 -12.92
N ASN A 35 -0.80 14.11 -11.75
CA ASN A 35 -0.17 15.21 -11.03
C ASN A 35 1.36 15.16 -11.02
N ILE A 36 1.98 14.11 -11.57
CA ILE A 36 3.43 13.98 -11.66
C ILE A 36 3.89 14.12 -13.11
N LYS A 37 4.85 15.02 -13.32
CA LYS A 37 5.48 15.24 -14.62
C LYS A 37 6.66 14.28 -14.78
N THR A 38 6.56 13.34 -15.70
CA THR A 38 7.61 12.38 -16.01
C THR A 38 7.43 11.80 -17.41
N THR A 39 8.53 11.38 -18.02
CA THR A 39 8.55 10.58 -19.26
C THR A 39 8.57 9.08 -18.98
N ARG A 40 8.81 8.69 -17.71
CA ARG A 40 8.93 7.31 -17.29
C ARG A 40 7.61 6.54 -17.41
N ASN A 41 7.70 5.25 -17.68
CA ASN A 41 6.54 4.36 -17.63
C ASN A 41 6.14 4.10 -16.16
N TRP A 42 4.86 3.81 -15.95
CA TRP A 42 4.31 3.55 -14.62
C TRP A 42 4.00 2.07 -14.45
N VAL A 43 4.58 1.45 -13.43
CA VAL A 43 4.43 0.01 -13.16
C VAL A 43 4.05 -0.20 -11.71
N THR A 44 3.00 -0.99 -11.45
CA THR A 44 2.64 -1.43 -10.11
C THR A 44 2.87 -2.94 -10.01
N ILE A 45 3.77 -3.36 -9.12
CA ILE A 45 4.13 -4.79 -8.99
C ILE A 45 3.43 -5.43 -7.80
N ARG A 46 2.73 -6.53 -8.06
CA ARG A 46 2.23 -7.44 -7.04
C ARG A 46 2.68 -8.89 -7.25
N LYS A 47 2.50 -9.46 -8.41
CA LYS A 47 2.75 -10.90 -8.63
C LYS A 47 3.47 -11.26 -9.91
N VAL A 48 3.37 -10.52 -10.98
CA VAL A 48 3.99 -10.87 -12.26
C VAL A 48 4.33 -9.63 -13.04
N PRO A 49 5.26 -9.79 -13.90
CA PRO A 49 6.08 -8.74 -14.37
C PRO A 49 5.64 -8.29 -15.75
N PHE A 50 5.08 -7.13 -15.83
CA PHE A 50 5.27 -6.32 -17.02
C PHE A 50 6.05 -5.09 -16.55
N CYS A 51 7.35 -5.13 -16.73
CA CYS A 51 8.20 -3.97 -16.53
C CYS A 51 8.77 -3.55 -17.88
N TYR A 52 9.23 -2.34 -17.96
CA TYR A 52 9.92 -1.78 -19.12
C TYR A 52 11.11 -0.99 -18.62
N ASP A 53 12.10 -0.80 -19.48
CA ASP A 53 13.15 0.16 -19.23
C ASP A 53 12.56 1.55 -18.98
N HIS A 54 13.27 2.39 -18.26
CA HIS A 54 12.86 3.75 -17.93
C HIS A 54 11.50 3.80 -17.23
N SER A 55 11.36 3.03 -16.15
CA SER A 55 10.09 2.90 -15.42
C SER A 55 10.17 3.36 -13.98
N ILE A 56 9.03 3.86 -13.47
CA ILE A 56 8.73 4.01 -12.05
C ILE A 56 7.98 2.76 -11.61
N VAL A 57 8.56 2.00 -10.70
CA VAL A 57 8.02 0.71 -10.23
C VAL A 57 7.55 0.83 -8.80
N PHE A 58 6.25 0.75 -8.56
CA PHE A 58 5.68 0.81 -7.21
C PHE A 58 5.67 -0.57 -6.56
N ILE A 59 6.37 -0.67 -5.42
CA ILE A 59 6.46 -1.86 -4.59
C ILE A 59 5.68 -1.60 -3.31
N HIS A 60 4.52 -2.24 -3.16
CA HIS A 60 3.59 -1.93 -2.08
C HIS A 60 4.18 -2.16 -0.67
N ASN A 61 4.30 -3.40 -0.20
CA ASN A 61 4.82 -3.72 1.13
C ASN A 61 6.10 -4.54 1.09
N ASN A 62 6.16 -5.48 0.17
CA ASN A 62 7.29 -6.38 0.02
C ASN A 62 7.34 -6.88 -1.42
N LEU A 63 8.53 -7.06 -1.94
CA LEU A 63 8.76 -7.69 -3.22
C LEU A 63 9.09 -9.17 -2.97
N HIS A 64 8.40 -10.05 -3.70
CA HIS A 64 8.70 -11.46 -3.63
C HIS A 64 10.07 -11.75 -4.24
N PRO A 65 10.93 -12.63 -3.66
CA PRO A 65 12.29 -12.85 -4.16
C PRO A 65 12.40 -13.16 -5.64
N GLU A 66 11.47 -13.90 -6.20
CA GLU A 66 11.41 -14.21 -7.64
C GLU A 66 11.34 -12.98 -8.55
N PHE A 67 10.86 -11.84 -8.04
CA PHE A 67 10.79 -10.59 -8.81
C PHE A 67 12.11 -9.83 -8.85
N TYR A 68 13.04 -10.09 -7.92
CA TYR A 68 14.36 -9.47 -7.96
C TYR A 68 15.10 -9.87 -9.26
N ASP A 69 15.08 -11.15 -9.60
CA ASP A 69 15.73 -11.64 -10.80
C ASP A 69 15.06 -11.12 -12.08
N TYR A 70 13.75 -10.96 -12.02
CA TYR A 70 13.01 -10.38 -13.12
C TYR A 70 13.34 -8.92 -13.36
N LEU A 71 13.38 -8.09 -12.32
CA LEU A 71 13.67 -6.66 -12.44
C LEU A 71 15.11 -6.39 -12.94
N LYS A 72 16.06 -7.30 -12.70
CA LYS A 72 17.43 -7.20 -13.24
C LYS A 72 17.51 -7.13 -14.76
N ASN A 73 16.48 -7.58 -15.47
CA ASN A 73 16.43 -7.55 -16.92
C ASN A 73 16.11 -6.16 -17.51
N TYR A 74 15.77 -5.20 -16.65
CA TYR A 74 15.36 -3.85 -17.08
C TYR A 74 16.34 -2.79 -16.60
N LYS A 75 16.46 -1.72 -17.39
CA LYS A 75 17.39 -0.61 -17.14
C LYS A 75 16.65 0.64 -16.70
N ASP A 76 17.39 1.50 -15.98
CA ASP A 76 16.91 2.81 -15.56
C ASP A 76 15.58 2.74 -14.80
N LEU A 77 15.52 1.86 -13.79
CA LEU A 77 14.38 1.72 -12.90
C LEU A 77 14.46 2.68 -11.72
N VAL A 78 13.34 3.30 -11.39
CA VAL A 78 13.09 3.99 -10.13
C VAL A 78 12.10 3.17 -9.31
N LEU A 79 12.58 2.59 -8.21
CA LEU A 79 11.81 1.68 -7.36
C LEU A 79 11.21 2.47 -6.20
N VAL A 80 9.90 2.64 -6.21
CA VAL A 80 9.15 3.37 -5.17
C VAL A 80 8.61 2.37 -4.15
N CYS A 81 9.14 2.41 -2.93
CA CYS A 81 8.85 1.43 -1.89
C CYS A 81 8.00 2.04 -0.78
N GLY A 82 6.90 1.39 -0.45
CA GLY A 82 6.00 1.80 0.64
C GLY A 82 6.55 1.55 2.05
N VAL A 83 7.64 0.78 2.17
CA VAL A 83 8.31 0.45 3.44
C VAL A 83 9.82 0.61 3.26
N GLU A 84 10.47 1.28 4.21
CA GLU A 84 11.91 1.59 4.13
C GLU A 84 12.80 0.35 4.05
N SER A 85 12.46 -0.71 4.80
CA SER A 85 13.18 -1.97 4.73
C SER A 85 13.13 -2.64 3.35
N THR A 86 12.10 -2.35 2.56
CA THR A 86 11.99 -2.83 1.17
C THR A 86 12.94 -2.06 0.25
N CYS A 87 13.12 -0.74 0.45
CA CYS A 87 14.11 0.05 -0.29
C CYS A 87 15.51 -0.57 -0.18
N LYS A 88 15.94 -0.86 1.06
CA LYS A 88 17.24 -1.48 1.33
C LYS A 88 17.43 -2.84 0.63
N LYS A 89 16.35 -3.60 0.49
CA LYS A 89 16.40 -4.92 -0.19
C LYS A 89 16.52 -4.82 -1.69
N VAL A 90 16.04 -3.74 -2.30
CA VAL A 90 15.94 -3.60 -3.76
C VAL A 90 16.89 -2.55 -4.34
N GLU A 91 17.70 -1.86 -3.53
CA GLU A 91 18.62 -0.80 -3.97
C GLU A 91 19.63 -1.25 -5.03
N HIS A 92 19.96 -2.56 -5.06
CA HIS A 92 20.84 -3.15 -6.05
C HIS A 92 20.20 -3.32 -7.44
N LEU A 93 18.89 -3.09 -7.58
CA LEU A 93 18.12 -3.23 -8.82
C LEU A 93 17.92 -1.90 -9.56
N GLY A 94 18.08 -0.78 -8.87
CA GLY A 94 17.86 0.55 -9.44
C GLY A 94 17.84 1.65 -8.38
N LYS A 95 17.56 2.86 -8.82
CA LYS A 95 17.40 4.00 -7.89
C LYS A 95 16.16 3.79 -7.03
N THR A 96 16.25 3.96 -5.71
CA THR A 96 15.15 3.73 -4.79
C THR A 96 14.62 5.02 -4.20
N ILE A 97 13.29 5.10 -4.06
CA ILE A 97 12.59 6.15 -3.34
C ILE A 97 11.76 5.49 -2.25
N TYR A 98 12.01 5.83 -0.99
CA TYR A 98 11.07 5.52 0.08
C TYR A 98 9.92 6.52 0.01
N LEU A 99 8.73 6.00 -0.28
CA LEU A 99 7.48 6.74 -0.29
C LEU A 99 6.49 5.99 0.59
N PRO A 100 6.22 6.44 1.82
CA PRO A 100 5.24 5.78 2.68
C PRO A 100 3.90 5.63 1.97
N LEU A 101 3.20 4.54 2.26
CA LEU A 101 1.85 4.32 1.74
C LEU A 101 0.98 5.52 2.10
N SER A 102 0.47 6.19 1.08
CA SER A 102 -0.38 7.37 1.25
C SER A 102 -1.84 7.05 0.99
N VAL A 103 -2.71 7.86 1.54
CA VAL A 103 -4.16 7.76 1.37
C VAL A 103 -4.79 9.15 1.30
N LYS A 104 -5.96 9.27 0.66
CA LYS A 104 -6.74 10.52 0.73
C LYS A 104 -7.41 10.60 2.12
N VAL A 105 -6.73 11.26 3.05
CA VAL A 105 -7.13 11.30 4.48
C VAL A 105 -8.57 11.75 4.65
N SER A 106 -9.00 12.81 3.94
CA SER A 106 -10.36 13.36 4.02
C SER A 106 -11.45 12.37 3.59
N GLU A 107 -11.15 11.44 2.68
CA GLU A 107 -12.10 10.40 2.26
C GLU A 107 -12.32 9.33 3.35
N ILE A 108 -11.38 9.18 4.29
CA ILE A 108 -11.46 8.20 5.38
C ILE A 108 -11.99 8.86 6.66
N GLU A 109 -11.55 10.07 6.96
CA GLU A 109 -11.95 10.79 8.18
C GLU A 109 -13.46 10.97 8.34
N LYS A 110 -14.19 11.09 7.24
CA LYS A 110 -15.67 11.21 7.26
C LYS A 110 -16.38 10.02 7.93
N TYR A 111 -15.68 8.88 8.11
CA TYR A 111 -16.22 7.70 8.80
C TYR A 111 -15.87 7.64 10.29
N LYS A 112 -15.11 8.61 10.84
CA LYS A 112 -14.82 8.67 12.28
C LYS A 112 -16.12 8.64 13.10
N THR A 113 -16.14 7.81 14.13
CA THR A 113 -17.29 7.70 15.03
C THR A 113 -16.87 7.39 16.46
N LYS A 114 -17.81 7.44 17.41
CA LYS A 114 -17.59 7.03 18.80
C LYS A 114 -17.22 5.54 18.85
N LYS A 115 -16.18 5.22 19.61
CA LYS A 115 -15.72 3.84 19.81
C LYS A 115 -16.71 3.08 20.70
N THR A 116 -17.36 2.06 20.15
CA THR A 116 -18.36 1.22 20.83
C THR A 116 -17.89 -0.21 21.04
N LYS A 117 -16.82 -0.62 20.36
CA LYS A 117 -16.24 -1.97 20.40
C LYS A 117 -14.78 -1.90 20.84
N ASP A 118 -14.27 -2.95 21.47
CA ASP A 118 -12.91 -2.94 21.99
C ASP A 118 -11.87 -3.31 20.97
N ILE A 119 -11.87 -4.53 20.47
CA ILE A 119 -10.80 -5.08 19.64
C ILE A 119 -11.34 -5.87 18.45
N CYS A 120 -10.65 -5.75 17.30
CA CYS A 120 -10.92 -6.62 16.16
C CYS A 120 -9.63 -6.98 15.39
N TYR A 121 -9.77 -7.96 14.52
CA TYR A 121 -8.78 -8.34 13.51
C TYR A 121 -9.27 -7.88 12.14
N ALA A 122 -8.48 -7.06 11.46
CA ALA A 122 -8.73 -6.57 10.10
C ALA A 122 -7.55 -6.92 9.17
N GLY A 123 -7.06 -8.13 9.28
CA GLY A 123 -5.94 -8.66 8.50
C GLY A 123 -6.41 -9.65 7.43
N ARG A 124 -5.45 -10.36 6.85
CA ARG A 124 -5.74 -11.41 5.86
C ARG A 124 -6.16 -12.71 6.53
N LYS A 125 -7.23 -13.34 6.05
CA LYS A 125 -7.73 -14.63 6.56
C LYS A 125 -6.64 -15.70 6.70
N ASN A 126 -5.79 -15.83 5.69
CA ASN A 126 -4.72 -16.82 5.64
C ASN A 126 -3.54 -16.54 6.60
N LYS A 127 -3.51 -15.36 7.22
CA LYS A 127 -2.48 -14.96 8.17
C LYS A 127 -2.95 -15.03 9.63
N PHE A 128 -4.23 -15.26 9.86
CA PHE A 128 -4.81 -15.29 11.19
C PHE A 128 -4.19 -16.38 12.09
N ALA A 129 -3.98 -17.56 11.55
CA ALA A 129 -3.37 -18.68 12.29
C ALA A 129 -1.86 -18.49 12.59
N GLU A 130 -1.18 -17.60 11.87
CA GLU A 130 0.25 -17.31 12.05
C GLU A 130 0.51 -16.23 13.11
N CYS A 131 -0.53 -15.63 13.67
CA CYS A 131 -0.41 -14.54 14.63
C CYS A 131 -1.00 -14.89 16.00
N ASN A 132 -0.55 -14.19 17.04
CA ASN A 132 -1.03 -14.34 18.42
C ASN A 132 -2.46 -13.80 18.65
N VAL A 133 -3.29 -13.82 17.62
CA VAL A 133 -4.68 -13.38 17.67
C VAL A 133 -5.56 -14.58 17.97
N THR A 134 -6.40 -14.47 18.97
CA THR A 134 -7.28 -15.57 19.36
C THR A 134 -8.43 -15.76 18.37
N TYR A 135 -8.94 -16.98 18.23
CA TYR A 135 -10.09 -17.28 17.38
C TYR A 135 -11.37 -16.54 17.77
N SER A 136 -11.48 -16.13 19.04
CA SER A 136 -12.59 -15.35 19.55
C SER A 136 -12.52 -13.85 19.19
N THR A 137 -11.39 -13.38 18.64
CA THR A 137 -11.27 -11.98 18.24
C THR A 137 -12.20 -11.68 17.05
N PRO A 138 -13.11 -10.71 17.16
CA PRO A 138 -13.99 -10.33 16.07
C PRO A 138 -13.20 -9.96 14.82
N LYS A 139 -13.69 -10.39 13.67
CA LYS A 139 -13.05 -10.10 12.37
C LYS A 139 -13.87 -9.06 11.61
N VAL A 140 -13.17 -8.09 11.03
CA VAL A 140 -13.74 -7.12 10.09
C VAL A 140 -13.23 -7.50 8.70
N GLU A 141 -14.04 -8.29 7.99
CA GLU A 141 -13.69 -8.87 6.70
C GLU A 141 -14.93 -9.04 5.83
N ASP A 142 -14.75 -9.27 4.54
CA ASP A 142 -15.82 -9.55 3.57
C ASP A 142 -16.90 -8.46 3.44
N LEU A 143 -16.58 -7.22 3.80
CA LEU A 143 -17.45 -6.07 3.69
C LEU A 143 -17.10 -5.22 2.46
N GLU A 144 -18.10 -4.54 1.92
CA GLU A 144 -17.86 -3.50 0.93
C GLU A 144 -17.06 -2.34 1.52
N ARG A 145 -16.37 -1.58 0.68
CA ARG A 145 -15.37 -0.58 1.11
C ARG A 145 -15.89 0.41 2.16
N GLU A 146 -17.04 0.99 1.94
CA GLU A 146 -17.61 1.97 2.89
C GLU A 146 -18.07 1.31 4.18
N GLU A 147 -18.71 0.14 4.08
CA GLU A 147 -19.14 -0.63 5.22
C GLU A 147 -17.96 -1.07 6.07
N PHE A 148 -16.87 -1.52 5.43
CA PHE A 148 -15.63 -1.85 6.10
C PHE A 148 -15.09 -0.68 6.93
N LEU A 149 -15.03 0.53 6.36
CA LEU A 149 -14.55 1.72 7.08
C LEU A 149 -15.48 2.12 8.24
N ARG A 150 -16.81 2.05 8.03
CA ARG A 150 -17.81 2.31 9.08
C ARG A 150 -17.71 1.32 10.23
N GLU A 151 -17.50 0.04 9.90
CA GLU A 151 -17.35 -1.01 10.92
C GLU A 151 -16.03 -0.86 11.67
N LEU A 152 -14.92 -0.69 10.95
CA LEU A 152 -13.59 -0.51 11.52
C LEU A 152 -13.53 0.69 12.49
N ALA A 153 -14.21 1.78 12.14
CA ALA A 153 -14.26 3.00 12.95
C ALA A 153 -14.85 2.80 14.37
N LYS A 154 -15.65 1.75 14.60
CA LYS A 154 -16.26 1.46 15.90
C LYS A 154 -15.27 0.88 16.92
N TYR A 155 -14.12 0.35 16.49
CA TYR A 155 -13.17 -0.35 17.36
C TYR A 155 -12.11 0.59 17.95
N ARG A 156 -11.71 0.30 19.21
CA ARG A 156 -10.62 1.02 19.89
C ARG A 156 -9.25 0.51 19.46
N ARG A 157 -9.12 -0.80 19.27
CA ARG A 157 -7.87 -1.50 18.96
C ARG A 157 -8.06 -2.41 17.75
N VAL A 158 -7.08 -2.44 16.87
CA VAL A 158 -7.19 -3.20 15.61
C VAL A 158 -5.87 -3.90 15.33
N TYR A 159 -5.92 -5.20 15.13
CA TYR A 159 -4.83 -5.94 14.50
C TYR A 159 -4.84 -5.69 13.00
N ALA A 160 -3.89 -4.92 12.52
CA ALA A 160 -3.82 -4.53 11.11
C ALA A 160 -2.38 -4.24 10.66
N VAL A 161 -2.12 -4.37 9.36
CA VAL A 161 -0.88 -3.96 8.69
C VAL A 161 -1.16 -3.25 7.38
N GLY A 162 -0.16 -2.53 6.87
CA GLY A 162 -0.24 -1.85 5.58
C GLY A 162 -1.34 -0.78 5.56
N ARG A 163 -2.05 -0.71 4.43
CA ARG A 163 -3.11 0.27 4.23
C ARG A 163 -4.19 0.22 5.32
N THR A 164 -4.63 -0.95 5.71
CA THR A 164 -5.64 -1.11 6.76
C THR A 164 -5.19 -0.51 8.09
N ALA A 165 -3.90 -0.63 8.44
CA ALA A 165 -3.36 -0.01 9.65
C ALA A 165 -3.39 1.53 9.55
N ILE A 166 -3.05 2.10 8.39
CA ILE A 166 -3.12 3.55 8.15
C ILE A 166 -4.56 4.05 8.28
N GLU A 167 -5.51 3.36 7.64
CA GLU A 167 -6.94 3.71 7.71
C GLU A 167 -7.49 3.62 9.13
N ALA A 168 -7.14 2.58 9.86
CA ALA A 168 -7.53 2.43 11.26
C ALA A 168 -6.94 3.54 12.16
N LYS A 169 -5.68 3.96 11.93
CA LYS A 169 -5.08 5.13 12.62
C LYS A 169 -5.86 6.41 12.33
N ILE A 170 -6.19 6.67 11.06
CA ILE A 170 -7.00 7.84 10.67
C ILE A 170 -8.35 7.81 11.37
N LEU A 171 -8.98 6.65 11.47
CA LEU A 171 -10.23 6.45 12.18
C LEU A 171 -10.10 6.53 13.73
N GLY A 172 -8.90 6.74 14.26
CA GLY A 172 -8.62 6.87 15.69
C GLY A 172 -8.53 5.53 16.44
N CYS A 173 -8.16 4.45 15.76
CA CYS A 173 -7.90 3.15 16.39
C CYS A 173 -6.41 3.04 16.78
N LYS A 174 -6.14 2.34 17.91
CA LYS A 174 -4.79 1.90 18.25
C LYS A 174 -4.46 0.64 17.44
N ILE A 175 -3.35 0.65 16.73
CA ILE A 175 -2.90 -0.50 15.96
C ILE A 175 -2.15 -1.47 16.85
N LEU A 176 -2.46 -2.75 16.70
CA LEU A 176 -1.78 -3.86 17.33
C LEU A 176 -1.01 -4.66 16.28
N PRO A 177 0.28 -4.97 16.51
CA PRO A 177 1.05 -5.78 15.60
C PRO A 177 0.56 -7.24 15.62
N TYR A 178 0.50 -7.87 14.45
CA TYR A 178 0.21 -9.30 14.34
C TYR A 178 1.12 -10.01 13.32
N ASP A 179 1.69 -9.28 12.38
CA ASP A 179 2.58 -9.84 11.36
C ASP A 179 4.03 -9.67 11.83
N PRO A 180 4.79 -10.75 12.06
CA PRO A 180 6.16 -10.69 12.56
C PRO A 180 7.13 -9.94 11.64
N ARG A 181 6.78 -9.74 10.37
CA ARG A 181 7.56 -8.90 9.46
C ARG A 181 7.44 -7.41 9.78
N PHE A 182 6.42 -7.02 10.52
CA PHE A 182 6.11 -5.64 10.89
C PHE A 182 5.76 -5.58 12.39
N PRO A 183 6.73 -5.81 13.28
CA PRO A 183 6.51 -5.85 14.72
C PRO A 183 6.18 -4.48 15.31
N ASP A 184 6.64 -3.42 14.66
CA ASP A 184 6.38 -2.04 15.05
C ASP A 184 5.22 -1.45 14.23
N PRO A 185 4.07 -1.12 14.86
CA PRO A 185 2.94 -0.49 14.16
C PRO A 185 3.22 0.95 13.72
N ASP A 186 4.29 1.60 14.21
CA ASP A 186 4.61 2.97 13.86
C ASP A 186 5.30 3.12 12.49
N VAL A 187 5.67 2.01 11.87
CA VAL A 187 6.07 2.00 10.44
C VAL A 187 4.91 2.45 9.52
N TRP A 188 3.66 2.30 9.95
CA TRP A 188 2.48 2.72 9.20
C TRP A 188 2.15 4.19 9.49
N LYS A 189 2.89 5.09 8.84
CA LYS A 189 2.70 6.54 8.97
C LYS A 189 1.45 6.98 8.20
N ILE A 190 0.74 7.97 8.76
CA ILE A 190 -0.32 8.66 8.02
C ILE A 190 0.35 9.70 7.12
N VAL A 191 0.26 9.50 5.82
CA VAL A 191 0.73 10.44 4.79
C VAL A 191 -0.42 10.74 3.85
N ASN A 192 -0.72 12.02 3.65
CA ASN A 192 -1.73 12.41 2.68
C ASN A 192 -1.19 12.24 1.25
N VAL A 193 -2.05 11.86 0.34
CA VAL A 193 -1.69 11.64 -1.06
C VAL A 193 -1.05 12.88 -1.71
N ASP A 194 -1.52 14.09 -1.35
CA ASP A 194 -0.98 15.33 -1.90
C ASP A 194 0.49 15.57 -1.47
N GLU A 195 0.83 15.24 -0.21
CA GLU A 195 2.21 15.29 0.30
C GLU A 195 3.10 14.26 -0.40
N ALA A 196 2.57 13.05 -0.59
CA ALA A 196 3.29 11.97 -1.27
C ALA A 196 3.58 12.31 -2.75
N ILE A 197 2.65 12.97 -3.45
CA ILE A 197 2.85 13.45 -4.82
C ILE A 197 4.00 14.45 -4.88
N ASN A 198 3.99 15.45 -4.01
CA ASN A 198 5.03 16.47 -3.96
C ASN A 198 6.40 15.87 -3.65
N LEU A 199 6.46 14.93 -2.70
CA LEU A 199 7.68 14.22 -2.36
C LEU A 199 8.21 13.40 -3.55
N LEU A 200 7.34 12.66 -4.22
CA LEU A 200 7.72 11.82 -5.35
C LEU A 200 8.21 12.68 -6.53
N GLN A 201 7.51 13.78 -6.87
CA GLN A 201 7.95 14.69 -7.93
C GLN A 201 9.35 15.24 -7.64
N LYS A 202 9.56 15.77 -6.42
CA LYS A 202 10.87 16.28 -6.02
C LYS A 202 11.98 15.24 -6.18
N LYS A 203 11.72 13.98 -5.77
CA LYS A 203 12.71 12.89 -5.88
C LYS A 203 12.97 12.47 -7.32
N LEU A 204 11.95 12.49 -8.17
CA LEU A 204 12.13 12.22 -9.60
C LEU A 204 12.94 13.33 -10.28
N ASP A 205 12.68 14.60 -9.95
CA ASP A 205 13.45 15.73 -10.47
C ASP A 205 14.94 15.69 -10.05
N GLU A 206 15.24 15.12 -8.87
CA GLU A 206 16.61 14.88 -8.41
C GLU A 206 17.29 13.73 -9.17
N ILE A 207 16.53 12.74 -9.60
CA ILE A 207 17.02 11.53 -10.30
C ILE A 207 17.25 11.79 -11.80
N ASP A 208 16.41 12.63 -12.40
CA ASP A 208 16.40 12.87 -13.85
C ASP A 208 17.29 14.07 -14.28
N LYS A 209 17.99 14.70 -13.30
CA LYS A 209 19.07 15.68 -13.55
C LYS A 209 20.37 15.00 -13.87
#